data_a7302ae59265ec035cdacc4e49edc3c1
#
_entry.id   a7302ae59265ec035cdacc4e49edc3c1
#
_cell.length_a   1.000
_cell.length_b   1.000
_cell.length_c   1.000
_cell.angle_alpha   90.00
_cell.angle_beta   90.00
_cell.angle_gamma   90.00
#
_symmetry.space_group_name_H-M   'P 1'
#
loop_
_entity.id
_entity.type
_entity.pdbx_description
1 polymer ?
#
loop_
_entity_poly.entity_id
_entity_poly.type
_entity_poly.pdbx_seq_one_letter_code
_entity_poly.pdbx_strand_id
1 'polypeptide(L)'
;IIERLLNQGHIVHATVRDPSKQDKIQHLYDLAEKSSGEIHFFKADLLNAGSFDDAMKNCEIVIHTASPFVVTNFKDAVKDIIEPAVKGTENVLDSVNRTESVKRVVLTSSIASTYGDAAEIKNTPNNEFNESHWNDTSNETHQPYSYSKVAAERKAWQMAEQQNRWDLVCVNPALVMGPSLTDTSQSGSIEVLQQFANGTTMFGVPPMWNGIVDVRDVADAHVAAALNPQANGRYIICGGSLSLLEMGKALTQRFGYKYPFPHF
;
A
#
# COMPACT_ATOMS: atom_id res chain seq x y z
N ILE A 1 -10.00 4.53 1.15
CA ILE A 1 -10.68 3.61 0.21
C ILE A 1 -12.08 3.31 0.73
N ILE A 2 -12.24 2.64 1.89
CA ILE A 2 -13.54 2.27 2.46
C ILE A 2 -14.48 3.48 2.54
N GLU A 3 -14.03 4.60 3.11
CA GLU A 3 -14.81 5.85 3.17
C GLU A 3 -15.33 6.28 1.81
N ARG A 4 -14.48 6.25 0.77
CA ARG A 4 -14.87 6.63 -0.60
C ARG A 4 -15.94 5.71 -1.20
N LEU A 5 -15.81 4.41 -0.98
CA LEU A 5 -16.75 3.41 -1.46
C LEU A 5 -18.10 3.52 -0.74
N LEU A 6 -18.09 3.66 0.58
CA LEU A 6 -19.31 3.84 1.37
C LEU A 6 -20.08 5.10 0.99
N ASN A 7 -19.38 6.22 0.76
CA ASN A 7 -20.01 7.47 0.33
C ASN A 7 -20.61 7.38 -1.08
N GLN A 8 -20.19 6.42 -1.88
CA GLN A 8 -20.77 6.12 -3.21
C GLN A 8 -21.87 5.05 -3.17
N GLY A 9 -22.25 4.58 -1.98
CA GLY A 9 -23.35 3.61 -1.81
C GLY A 9 -22.95 2.16 -2.05
N HIS A 10 -21.65 1.83 -2.06
CA HIS A 10 -21.21 0.45 -2.26
C HIS A 10 -21.35 -0.39 -0.99
N ILE A 11 -21.54 -1.69 -1.17
CA ILE A 11 -21.44 -2.70 -0.11
C ILE A 11 -19.98 -3.14 -0.04
N VAL A 12 -19.36 -2.95 1.13
CA VAL A 12 -17.94 -3.24 1.35
C VAL A 12 -17.78 -4.44 2.28
N HIS A 13 -17.17 -5.51 1.79
CA HIS A 13 -16.72 -6.63 2.60
C HIS A 13 -15.27 -6.36 3.06
N ALA A 14 -15.12 -5.94 4.30
CA ALA A 14 -13.82 -5.61 4.89
C ALA A 14 -13.23 -6.81 5.63
N THR A 15 -11.98 -7.17 5.33
CA THR A 15 -11.29 -8.27 6.01
C THR A 15 -10.40 -7.75 7.13
N VAL A 16 -10.48 -8.39 8.28
CA VAL A 16 -9.65 -8.11 9.45
C VAL A 16 -9.20 -9.42 10.10
N ARG A 17 -8.05 -9.41 10.77
CA ARG A 17 -7.55 -10.61 11.48
C ARG A 17 -8.46 -11.04 12.62
N ASP A 18 -9.07 -10.09 13.30
CA ASP A 18 -9.93 -10.35 14.45
C ASP A 18 -11.08 -9.34 14.52
N PRO A 19 -12.28 -9.71 14.04
CA PRO A 19 -13.45 -8.84 14.07
C PRO A 19 -13.99 -8.55 15.47
N SER A 20 -13.57 -9.31 16.49
CA SER A 20 -14.01 -9.07 17.88
C SER A 20 -13.34 -7.85 18.52
N LYS A 21 -12.23 -7.36 17.96
CA LYS A 21 -11.51 -6.16 18.42
C LYS A 21 -12.20 -4.90 17.91
N GLN A 22 -13.31 -4.56 18.52
CA GLN A 22 -14.14 -3.42 18.12
C GLN A 22 -13.41 -2.08 18.17
N ASP A 23 -12.51 -1.90 19.12
CA ASP A 23 -11.65 -0.72 19.22
C ASP A 23 -10.87 -0.42 17.93
N LYS A 24 -10.53 -1.45 17.16
CA LYS A 24 -9.80 -1.31 15.91
C LYS A 24 -10.67 -1.04 14.68
N ILE A 25 -11.96 -1.35 14.74
CA ILE A 25 -12.88 -1.25 13.59
C ILE A 25 -14.03 -0.29 13.81
N GLN A 26 -14.22 0.24 15.04
CA GLN A 26 -15.32 1.14 15.37
C GLN A 26 -15.39 2.36 14.45
N HIS A 27 -14.25 2.96 14.15
CA HIS A 27 -14.18 4.10 13.22
C HIS A 27 -14.73 3.79 11.82
N LEU A 28 -14.70 2.53 11.38
CA LEU A 28 -15.26 2.09 10.10
C LEU A 28 -16.78 1.92 10.18
N TYR A 29 -17.31 1.46 11.33
CA TYR A 29 -18.75 1.46 11.58
C TYR A 29 -19.31 2.89 11.61
N ASP A 30 -18.60 3.79 12.31
CA ASP A 30 -18.99 5.22 12.40
C ASP A 30 -18.98 5.91 11.01
N LEU A 31 -18.11 5.48 10.11
CA LEU A 31 -18.11 5.93 8.71
C LEU A 31 -19.33 5.38 7.95
N ALA A 32 -19.64 4.10 8.12
CA ALA A 32 -20.78 3.49 7.44
C ALA A 32 -22.10 4.11 7.87
N GLU A 33 -22.29 4.40 9.16
CA GLU A 33 -23.49 5.07 9.68
C GLU A 33 -23.75 6.47 9.07
N LYS A 34 -22.67 7.13 8.62
CA LYS A 34 -22.73 8.49 8.02
C LYS A 34 -22.77 8.49 6.50
N SER A 35 -22.75 7.32 5.88
CA SER A 35 -22.67 7.15 4.43
C SER A 35 -23.91 6.43 3.88
N SER A 36 -24.02 6.31 2.55
CA SER A 36 -25.11 5.60 1.88
C SER A 36 -24.80 4.12 1.63
N GLY A 37 -23.57 3.68 1.86
CA GLY A 37 -23.13 2.31 1.66
C GLY A 37 -23.21 1.45 2.93
N GLU A 38 -22.83 0.19 2.79
CA GLU A 38 -22.85 -0.80 3.88
C GLU A 38 -21.47 -1.42 4.06
N ILE A 39 -21.12 -1.81 5.30
CA ILE A 39 -19.87 -2.52 5.60
C ILE A 39 -20.14 -3.81 6.36
N HIS A 40 -19.48 -4.89 5.94
CA HIS A 40 -19.49 -6.18 6.60
C HIS A 40 -18.06 -6.62 6.89
N PHE A 41 -17.81 -7.12 8.10
CA PHE A 41 -16.47 -7.54 8.51
C PHE A 41 -16.33 -9.07 8.47
N PHE A 42 -15.23 -9.52 7.88
CA PHE A 42 -14.87 -10.93 7.77
C PHE A 42 -13.50 -11.17 8.40
N LYS A 43 -13.37 -12.32 9.08
CA LYS A 43 -12.08 -12.75 9.59
C LYS A 43 -11.24 -13.33 8.46
N ALA A 44 -10.07 -12.76 8.22
CA ALA A 44 -9.10 -13.30 7.26
C ALA A 44 -7.66 -13.00 7.68
N ASP A 45 -6.74 -13.87 7.29
CA ASP A 45 -5.31 -13.71 7.50
C ASP A 45 -4.58 -14.04 6.20
N LEU A 46 -3.61 -13.18 5.80
CA LEU A 46 -2.84 -13.35 4.56
C LEU A 46 -2.14 -14.70 4.46
N LEU A 47 -1.71 -15.26 5.59
CA LEU A 47 -0.95 -16.51 5.60
C LEU A 47 -1.84 -17.74 5.82
N ASN A 48 -3.15 -17.57 5.93
CA ASN A 48 -4.11 -18.66 6.06
C ASN A 48 -4.87 -18.85 4.76
N ALA A 49 -4.51 -19.91 4.02
CA ALA A 49 -5.12 -20.25 2.73
C ALA A 49 -6.65 -20.42 2.86
N GLY A 50 -7.40 -19.83 1.92
CA GLY A 50 -8.86 -19.89 1.90
C GLY A 50 -9.57 -18.97 2.89
N SER A 51 -8.84 -18.24 3.76
CA SER A 51 -9.48 -17.36 4.75
C SER A 51 -10.24 -16.17 4.14
N PHE A 52 -10.01 -15.86 2.87
CA PHE A 52 -10.67 -14.79 2.14
C PHE A 52 -11.94 -15.23 1.38
N ASP A 53 -12.20 -16.55 1.28
CA ASP A 53 -13.27 -17.10 0.44
C ASP A 53 -14.66 -16.57 0.85
N ASP A 54 -14.92 -16.50 2.16
CA ASP A 54 -16.22 -16.01 2.65
C ASP A 54 -16.40 -14.50 2.40
N ALA A 55 -15.34 -13.72 2.55
CA ALA A 55 -15.38 -12.28 2.30
C ALA A 55 -15.64 -11.94 0.83
N MET A 56 -15.19 -12.81 -0.09
CA MET A 56 -15.31 -12.57 -1.53
C MET A 56 -16.65 -13.02 -2.12
N LYS A 57 -17.49 -13.75 -1.38
CA LYS A 57 -18.79 -14.18 -1.88
C LYS A 57 -19.63 -13.03 -2.39
N ASN A 58 -20.07 -13.14 -3.65
CA ASN A 58 -20.86 -12.12 -4.37
C ASN A 58 -20.13 -10.79 -4.62
N CYS A 59 -18.83 -10.69 -4.34
CA CYS A 59 -18.06 -9.51 -4.70
C CYS A 59 -17.67 -9.56 -6.19
N GLU A 60 -17.76 -8.44 -6.87
CA GLU A 60 -17.32 -8.28 -8.25
C GLU A 60 -15.88 -7.73 -8.33
N ILE A 61 -15.46 -7.00 -7.31
CA ILE A 61 -14.17 -6.30 -7.25
C ILE A 61 -13.47 -6.66 -5.94
N VAL A 62 -12.18 -6.95 -6.02
CA VAL A 62 -11.31 -7.13 -4.85
C VAL A 62 -10.25 -6.03 -4.84
N ILE A 63 -10.18 -5.27 -3.76
CA ILE A 63 -9.11 -4.29 -3.53
C ILE A 63 -8.18 -4.86 -2.47
N HIS A 64 -7.03 -5.36 -2.91
CA HIS A 64 -6.05 -6.01 -2.05
C HIS A 64 -5.01 -5.01 -1.57
N THR A 65 -5.23 -4.46 -0.36
CA THR A 65 -4.31 -3.50 0.27
C THR A 65 -3.40 -4.14 1.32
N ALA A 66 -3.76 -5.33 1.79
CA ALA A 66 -3.03 -5.99 2.85
C ALA A 66 -1.65 -6.48 2.37
N SER A 67 -0.61 -6.11 3.09
CA SER A 67 0.75 -6.61 2.87
C SER A 67 1.48 -6.64 4.20
N PRO A 68 2.35 -7.61 4.46
CA PRO A 68 3.27 -7.50 5.57
C PRO A 68 4.13 -6.23 5.39
N PHE A 69 4.12 -5.36 6.39
CA PHE A 69 4.95 -4.17 6.39
C PHE A 69 6.01 -4.31 7.48
N VAL A 70 7.14 -4.87 7.11
CA VAL A 70 8.33 -4.98 7.99
C VAL A 70 9.50 -4.39 7.22
N VAL A 71 9.96 -3.21 7.60
CA VAL A 71 11.07 -2.50 6.94
C VAL A 71 12.36 -2.66 7.73
N THR A 72 12.26 -2.85 9.04
CA THR A 72 13.38 -2.97 9.97
C THR A 72 13.14 -4.09 10.98
N ASN A 73 14.20 -4.49 11.71
CA ASN A 73 14.12 -5.49 12.78
C ASN A 73 13.71 -6.91 12.36
N PHE A 74 13.92 -7.30 11.10
CA PHE A 74 13.80 -8.69 10.67
C PHE A 74 15.10 -9.44 10.91
N LYS A 75 14.99 -10.75 11.14
CA LYS A 75 16.15 -11.64 11.31
C LYS A 75 16.49 -12.37 10.02
N ASP A 76 15.51 -12.68 9.21
CA ASP A 76 15.61 -13.40 7.95
C ASP A 76 14.69 -12.71 6.93
N ALA A 77 15.27 -11.96 6.00
CA ALA A 77 14.49 -11.19 5.03
C ALA A 77 13.55 -12.07 4.19
N VAL A 78 13.97 -13.29 3.86
CA VAL A 78 13.15 -14.22 3.06
C VAL A 78 11.93 -14.63 3.85
N LYS A 79 12.10 -15.14 5.08
CA LYS A 79 11.02 -15.69 5.90
C LYS A 79 10.11 -14.61 6.51
N ASP A 80 10.71 -13.45 6.88
CA ASP A 80 10.00 -12.43 7.65
C ASP A 80 9.30 -11.41 6.73
N ILE A 81 9.74 -11.26 5.46
CA ILE A 81 9.25 -10.20 4.57
C ILE A 81 8.83 -10.76 3.21
N ILE A 82 9.73 -11.46 2.49
CA ILE A 82 9.56 -11.79 1.07
C ILE A 82 8.51 -12.90 0.91
N GLU A 83 8.71 -14.05 1.56
CA GLU A 83 7.75 -15.16 1.51
C GLU A 83 6.35 -14.74 1.99
N PRO A 84 6.18 -14.03 3.13
CA PRO A 84 4.87 -13.58 3.55
C PRO A 84 4.19 -12.63 2.56
N ALA A 85 4.93 -11.75 1.86
CA ALA A 85 4.37 -10.87 0.85
C ALA A 85 3.88 -11.64 -0.39
N VAL A 86 4.70 -12.58 -0.88
CA VAL A 86 4.36 -13.40 -2.05
C VAL A 86 3.23 -14.36 -1.72
N LYS A 87 3.32 -15.14 -0.63
CA LYS A 87 2.30 -16.10 -0.21
C LYS A 87 0.97 -15.42 0.14
N GLY A 88 1.03 -14.24 0.77
CA GLY A 88 -0.16 -13.46 1.06
C GLY A 88 -0.89 -13.05 -0.21
N THR A 89 -0.16 -12.59 -1.22
CA THR A 89 -0.72 -12.27 -2.53
C THR A 89 -1.30 -13.51 -3.22
N GLU A 90 -0.57 -14.63 -3.21
CA GLU A 90 -1.07 -15.93 -3.75
C GLU A 90 -2.38 -16.33 -3.06
N ASN A 91 -2.45 -16.34 -1.74
CA ASN A 91 -3.63 -16.76 -0.99
C ASN A 91 -4.87 -15.92 -1.31
N VAL A 92 -4.71 -14.60 -1.46
CA VAL A 92 -5.81 -13.71 -1.88
C VAL A 92 -6.26 -14.03 -3.30
N LEU A 93 -5.32 -14.16 -4.25
CA LEU A 93 -5.65 -14.42 -5.65
C LEU A 93 -6.17 -15.86 -5.89
N ASP A 94 -5.77 -16.81 -5.07
CA ASP A 94 -6.38 -18.14 -5.09
C ASP A 94 -7.84 -18.10 -4.64
N SER A 95 -8.18 -17.27 -3.65
CA SER A 95 -9.58 -17.03 -3.28
C SER A 95 -10.35 -16.32 -4.40
N VAL A 96 -9.73 -15.35 -5.09
CA VAL A 96 -10.29 -14.74 -6.30
C VAL A 96 -10.55 -15.81 -7.36
N ASN A 97 -9.61 -16.71 -7.61
CA ASN A 97 -9.76 -17.80 -8.60
C ASN A 97 -10.90 -18.76 -8.26
N ARG A 98 -11.23 -18.96 -6.98
CA ARG A 98 -12.39 -19.75 -6.55
C ARG A 98 -13.71 -18.98 -6.59
N THR A 99 -13.68 -17.65 -6.68
CA THR A 99 -14.89 -16.81 -6.62
C THR A 99 -15.29 -16.33 -8.01
N GLU A 100 -16.30 -16.96 -8.62
CA GLU A 100 -16.71 -16.68 -10.01
C GLU A 100 -17.24 -15.25 -10.23
N SER A 101 -17.80 -14.62 -9.19
CA SER A 101 -18.34 -13.26 -9.27
C SER A 101 -17.26 -12.19 -9.46
N VAL A 102 -16.03 -12.44 -9.01
CA VAL A 102 -14.94 -11.44 -9.12
C VAL A 102 -14.52 -11.28 -10.58
N LYS A 103 -14.53 -10.01 -11.04
CA LYS A 103 -14.16 -9.59 -12.40
C LYS A 103 -12.93 -8.71 -12.43
N ARG A 104 -12.58 -8.07 -11.31
CA ARG A 104 -11.42 -7.18 -11.21
C ARG A 104 -10.71 -7.30 -9.88
N VAL A 105 -9.39 -7.26 -9.91
CA VAL A 105 -8.53 -7.11 -8.74
C VAL A 105 -7.73 -5.82 -8.85
N VAL A 106 -7.78 -5.00 -7.80
CA VAL A 106 -6.89 -3.83 -7.64
C VAL A 106 -5.88 -4.16 -6.56
N LEU A 107 -4.61 -4.26 -6.94
CA LEU A 107 -3.50 -4.57 -6.03
C LEU A 107 -2.80 -3.28 -5.60
N THR A 108 -2.70 -3.05 -4.29
CA THR A 108 -1.79 -2.06 -3.75
C THR A 108 -0.36 -2.61 -3.77
N SER A 109 0.40 -2.21 -4.76
CA SER A 109 1.83 -2.47 -4.84
C SER A 109 2.62 -1.30 -4.22
N SER A 110 3.69 -0.87 -4.83
CA SER A 110 4.52 0.25 -4.39
C SER A 110 5.36 0.78 -5.54
N ILE A 111 5.75 2.05 -5.49
CA ILE A 111 6.81 2.58 -6.36
C ILE A 111 8.12 1.77 -6.23
N ALA A 112 8.34 1.12 -5.09
CA ALA A 112 9.49 0.23 -4.86
C ALA A 112 9.53 -1.00 -5.79
N SER A 113 8.43 -1.32 -6.47
CA SER A 113 8.40 -2.36 -7.51
C SER A 113 8.81 -1.87 -8.89
N THR A 114 9.01 -0.55 -9.07
CA THR A 114 9.42 0.04 -10.34
C THR A 114 10.92 0.28 -10.43
N TYR A 115 11.59 0.57 -9.33
CA TYR A 115 13.05 0.72 -9.28
C TYR A 115 13.60 0.26 -7.94
N GLY A 116 14.87 -0.14 -7.89
CA GLY A 116 15.64 -0.43 -6.69
C GLY A 116 16.46 0.78 -6.26
N ASP A 117 17.57 1.01 -6.90
CA ASP A 117 18.41 2.15 -6.59
C ASP A 117 17.99 3.40 -7.38
N ALA A 118 17.77 4.52 -6.70
CA ALA A 118 17.39 5.77 -7.34
C ALA A 118 18.40 6.25 -8.40
N ALA A 119 19.68 5.85 -8.28
CA ALA A 119 20.71 6.17 -9.25
C ALA A 119 20.47 5.55 -10.64
N GLU A 120 19.68 4.50 -10.75
CA GLU A 120 19.28 3.84 -12.00
C GLU A 120 18.51 4.77 -12.94
N ILE A 121 17.92 5.83 -12.41
CA ILE A 121 17.22 6.85 -13.19
C ILE A 121 18.10 7.43 -14.31
N LYS A 122 19.42 7.49 -14.11
CA LYS A 122 20.38 7.96 -15.12
C LYS A 122 20.45 7.06 -16.36
N ASN A 123 20.02 5.81 -16.22
CA ASN A 123 20.01 4.83 -17.30
C ASN A 123 18.64 4.75 -18.03
N THR A 124 17.66 5.51 -17.56
CA THR A 124 16.32 5.55 -18.17
C THR A 124 16.18 6.69 -19.17
N PRO A 125 15.31 6.57 -20.18
CA PRO A 125 14.99 7.67 -21.07
C PRO A 125 14.48 8.89 -20.26
N ASN A 126 15.00 10.08 -20.57
CA ASN A 126 14.63 11.35 -19.92
C ASN A 126 14.95 11.44 -18.42
N ASN A 127 15.75 10.54 -17.86
CA ASN A 127 15.98 10.41 -16.40
C ASN A 127 14.66 10.32 -15.63
N GLU A 128 13.79 9.42 -16.05
CA GLU A 128 12.44 9.27 -15.51
C GLU A 128 12.11 7.78 -15.33
N PHE A 129 11.53 7.42 -14.16
CA PHE A 129 10.87 6.14 -13.99
C PHE A 129 9.39 6.27 -14.31
N ASN A 130 8.84 5.28 -14.99
CA ASN A 130 7.43 5.17 -15.31
C ASN A 130 6.93 3.73 -15.11
N GLU A 131 5.68 3.47 -15.39
CA GLU A 131 5.00 2.21 -15.14
C GLU A 131 5.55 1.02 -15.94
N SER A 132 6.33 1.26 -17.00
CA SER A 132 6.98 0.18 -17.77
C SER A 132 8.22 -0.39 -17.09
N HIS A 133 8.79 0.33 -16.11
CA HIS A 133 9.99 -0.09 -15.41
C HIS A 133 9.68 -1.11 -14.31
N TRP A 134 10.61 -2.01 -14.10
CA TRP A 134 10.59 -3.00 -13.05
C TRP A 134 11.88 -2.91 -12.21
N ASN A 135 11.72 -3.12 -10.91
CA ASN A 135 12.86 -3.22 -10.01
C ASN A 135 13.55 -4.57 -10.21
N ASP A 136 14.68 -4.56 -10.89
CA ASP A 136 15.52 -5.72 -11.19
C ASP A 136 16.81 -5.75 -10.36
N THR A 137 17.06 -4.76 -9.52
CA THR A 137 18.30 -4.63 -8.76
C THR A 137 18.16 -5.01 -7.30
N SER A 138 16.97 -4.87 -6.71
CA SER A 138 16.72 -5.33 -5.34
C SER A 138 16.72 -6.85 -5.24
N ASN A 139 17.18 -7.37 -4.11
CA ASN A 139 17.21 -8.79 -3.81
C ASN A 139 17.11 -9.02 -2.28
N GLU A 140 17.28 -10.26 -1.84
CA GLU A 140 17.16 -10.67 -0.44
C GLU A 140 18.12 -9.95 0.51
N THR A 141 19.30 -9.54 0.02
CA THR A 141 20.37 -8.88 0.78
C THR A 141 20.48 -7.38 0.49
N HIS A 142 19.88 -6.93 -0.61
CA HIS A 142 19.86 -5.52 -1.03
C HIS A 142 18.42 -5.04 -1.18
N GLN A 143 18.00 -4.15 -0.29
CA GLN A 143 16.63 -3.59 -0.25
C GLN A 143 15.54 -4.68 -0.20
N PRO A 144 15.55 -5.59 0.78
CA PRO A 144 14.63 -6.74 0.83
C PRO A 144 13.16 -6.35 0.87
N TYR A 145 12.81 -5.18 1.43
CA TYR A 145 11.45 -4.64 1.35
C TYR A 145 11.05 -4.35 -0.11
N SER A 146 11.88 -3.64 -0.85
CA SER A 146 11.62 -3.34 -2.27
C SER A 146 11.53 -4.63 -3.08
N TYR A 147 12.41 -5.59 -2.81
CA TYR A 147 12.35 -6.91 -3.42
C TYR A 147 11.04 -7.66 -3.10
N SER A 148 10.56 -7.59 -1.86
CA SER A 148 9.28 -8.21 -1.50
C SER A 148 8.11 -7.63 -2.28
N LYS A 149 8.12 -6.32 -2.55
CA LYS A 149 7.09 -5.63 -3.32
C LYS A 149 7.10 -6.03 -4.79
N VAL A 150 8.26 -6.03 -5.43
CA VAL A 150 8.34 -6.45 -6.84
C VAL A 150 8.03 -7.95 -7.00
N ALA A 151 8.47 -8.79 -6.07
CA ALA A 151 8.19 -10.24 -6.13
C ALA A 151 6.68 -10.53 -5.99
N ALA A 152 6.01 -9.87 -5.04
CA ALA A 152 4.56 -10.01 -4.85
C ALA A 152 3.78 -9.48 -6.07
N GLU A 153 4.16 -8.34 -6.64
CA GLU A 153 3.50 -7.78 -7.83
C GLU A 153 3.70 -8.69 -9.05
N ARG A 154 4.92 -9.17 -9.31
CA ARG A 154 5.20 -10.13 -10.40
C ARG A 154 4.40 -11.42 -10.23
N LYS A 155 4.26 -11.92 -9.01
CA LYS A 155 3.41 -13.08 -8.72
C LYS A 155 1.95 -12.80 -9.06
N ALA A 156 1.44 -11.62 -8.73
CA ALA A 156 0.07 -11.25 -9.09
C ALA A 156 -0.16 -11.21 -10.60
N TRP A 157 0.76 -10.62 -11.36
CA TRP A 157 0.71 -10.60 -12.82
C TRP A 157 0.78 -12.02 -13.40
N GLN A 158 1.70 -12.85 -12.91
CA GLN A 158 1.80 -14.25 -13.32
C GLN A 158 0.48 -15.00 -13.15
N MET A 159 -0.22 -14.80 -12.02
CA MET A 159 -1.51 -15.44 -11.76
C MET A 159 -2.63 -14.86 -12.63
N ALA A 160 -2.61 -13.57 -12.89
CA ALA A 160 -3.57 -12.91 -13.77
C ALA A 160 -3.45 -13.41 -15.22
N GLU A 161 -2.25 -13.62 -15.72
CA GLU A 161 -1.99 -14.12 -17.08
C GLU A 161 -2.41 -15.59 -17.30
N GLN A 162 -2.60 -16.38 -16.23
CA GLN A 162 -2.99 -17.79 -16.30
C GLN A 162 -4.50 -18.00 -16.48
N GLN A 163 -5.28 -16.93 -16.48
CA GLN A 163 -6.74 -16.98 -16.58
C GLN A 163 -7.28 -15.78 -17.39
N ASN A 164 -8.59 -15.75 -17.68
CA ASN A 164 -9.22 -14.71 -18.50
C ASN A 164 -10.56 -14.21 -17.92
N ARG A 165 -10.85 -14.50 -16.65
CA ARG A 165 -12.12 -14.17 -16.02
C ARG A 165 -12.09 -12.81 -15.30
N TRP A 166 -10.97 -12.47 -14.69
CA TRP A 166 -10.76 -11.21 -13.99
C TRP A 166 -9.51 -10.50 -14.49
N ASP A 167 -9.52 -9.21 -14.45
CA ASP A 167 -8.36 -8.37 -14.77
C ASP A 167 -7.64 -7.86 -13.52
N LEU A 168 -6.35 -7.53 -13.68
CA LEU A 168 -5.51 -6.97 -12.63
C LEU A 168 -5.17 -5.52 -12.95
N VAL A 169 -5.34 -4.65 -11.96
CA VAL A 169 -4.81 -3.28 -11.99
C VAL A 169 -3.93 -3.08 -10.77
N CYS A 170 -2.71 -2.60 -10.97
CA CYS A 170 -1.77 -2.31 -9.88
C CYS A 170 -1.69 -0.81 -9.61
N VAL A 171 -1.88 -0.43 -8.37
CA VAL A 171 -1.62 0.92 -7.86
C VAL A 171 -0.28 0.90 -7.14
N ASN A 172 0.66 1.73 -7.58
CA ASN A 172 2.04 1.79 -7.11
C ASN A 172 2.30 3.14 -6.40
N PRO A 173 1.86 3.31 -5.14
CA PRO A 173 2.04 4.56 -4.44
C PRO A 173 3.51 4.84 -4.10
N ALA A 174 3.88 6.10 -4.11
CA ALA A 174 5.05 6.63 -3.43
C ALA A 174 4.85 6.59 -1.89
N LEU A 175 5.67 7.27 -1.10
CA LEU A 175 5.51 7.33 0.34
C LEU A 175 4.18 8.02 0.68
N VAL A 176 3.23 7.25 1.20
CA VAL A 176 1.87 7.71 1.48
C VAL A 176 1.86 8.52 2.78
N MET A 177 1.48 9.78 2.70
CA MET A 177 1.35 10.69 3.82
C MET A 177 -0.09 11.20 3.93
N GLY A 178 -0.48 11.74 5.07
CA GLY A 178 -1.78 12.38 5.22
C GLY A 178 -2.46 12.06 6.55
N PRO A 179 -3.69 12.56 6.75
CA PRO A 179 -4.41 12.39 8.00
C PRO A 179 -4.82 10.93 8.21
N SER A 180 -4.63 10.46 9.45
CA SER A 180 -5.17 9.17 9.88
C SER A 180 -6.66 9.31 10.23
N LEU A 181 -7.44 8.29 9.94
CA LEU A 181 -8.84 8.18 10.38
C LEU A 181 -8.97 7.60 11.81
N THR A 182 -7.86 7.23 12.43
CA THR A 182 -7.80 6.67 13.78
C THR A 182 -6.55 7.13 14.50
N ASP A 183 -6.65 7.34 15.81
CA ASP A 183 -5.52 7.72 16.65
C ASP A 183 -4.54 6.55 16.90
N THR A 184 -4.94 5.33 16.59
CA THR A 184 -4.17 4.10 16.85
C THR A 184 -3.45 3.57 15.60
N SER A 185 -3.28 4.37 14.56
CA SER A 185 -2.62 3.93 13.32
C SER A 185 -1.14 3.59 13.56
N GLN A 186 -0.74 2.42 13.08
CA GLN A 186 0.64 1.90 13.12
C GLN A 186 1.23 1.85 11.71
N SER A 187 1.10 2.91 10.92
CA SER A 187 1.71 2.95 9.59
C SER A 187 3.17 3.41 9.65
N GLY A 188 4.04 2.84 8.82
CA GLY A 188 5.43 3.27 8.74
C GLY A 188 5.60 4.73 8.34
N SER A 189 4.66 5.30 7.59
CA SER A 189 4.65 6.73 7.28
C SER A 189 4.46 7.58 8.53
N ILE A 190 3.58 7.17 9.43
CA ILE A 190 3.38 7.85 10.72
C ILE A 190 4.63 7.72 11.59
N GLU A 191 5.29 6.56 11.60
CA GLU A 191 6.55 6.37 12.32
C GLU A 191 7.64 7.32 11.81
N VAL A 192 7.76 7.54 10.50
CA VAL A 192 8.68 8.53 9.91
C VAL A 192 8.36 9.94 10.45
N LEU A 193 7.09 10.34 10.45
CA LEU A 193 6.70 11.65 10.99
C LEU A 193 6.96 11.76 12.50
N GLN A 194 6.74 10.70 13.26
CA GLN A 194 7.02 10.66 14.70
C GLN A 194 8.50 10.83 15.02
N GLN A 195 9.41 10.34 14.18
CA GLN A 195 10.86 10.53 14.35
C GLN A 195 11.25 12.01 14.29
N PHE A 196 10.57 12.82 13.49
CA PHE A 196 10.74 14.28 13.51
C PHE A 196 10.18 14.92 14.79
N ALA A 197 9.03 14.42 15.26
CA ALA A 197 8.34 14.98 16.42
C ALA A 197 9.03 14.65 17.76
N ASN A 198 9.58 13.44 17.90
CA ASN A 198 10.16 12.93 19.15
C ASN A 198 11.65 13.27 19.33
N GLY A 199 12.26 13.97 18.35
CA GLY A 199 13.66 14.41 18.43
C GLY A 199 14.68 13.38 17.93
N THR A 200 14.28 12.23 17.43
CA THR A 200 15.20 11.23 16.86
C THR A 200 16.10 11.83 15.77
N THR A 201 15.55 12.76 14.97
CA THR A 201 16.25 13.43 13.87
C THR A 201 16.85 14.79 14.25
N MET A 202 16.95 15.12 15.56
CA MET A 202 17.39 16.45 16.01
C MET A 202 18.82 16.82 15.58
N PHE A 203 19.70 15.83 15.41
CA PHE A 203 21.08 16.06 15.00
C PHE A 203 21.25 16.08 13.47
N GLY A 204 20.24 15.72 12.71
CA GLY A 204 20.23 15.76 11.26
C GLY A 204 19.49 14.61 10.62
N VAL A 205 19.38 14.67 9.29
CA VAL A 205 18.78 13.66 8.43
C VAL A 205 19.68 13.37 7.24
N PRO A 206 19.67 12.12 6.72
CA PRO A 206 20.43 11.83 5.51
C PRO A 206 19.89 12.60 4.30
N PRO A 207 20.74 12.91 3.28
CA PRO A 207 20.33 13.59 2.05
C PRO A 207 19.54 12.65 1.13
N MET A 208 18.36 12.25 1.58
CA MET A 208 17.50 11.29 0.89
C MET A 208 16.21 11.97 0.42
N TRP A 209 15.88 11.76 -0.85
CA TRP A 209 14.65 12.23 -1.48
C TRP A 209 13.66 11.08 -1.61
N ASN A 210 12.40 11.38 -1.37
CA ASN A 210 11.31 10.42 -1.52
C ASN A 210 10.19 11.03 -2.38
N GLY A 211 9.63 10.24 -3.27
CA GLY A 211 8.32 10.53 -3.81
C GLY A 211 7.30 10.46 -2.68
N ILE A 212 6.40 11.41 -2.63
CA ILE A 212 5.33 11.48 -1.63
C ILE A 212 3.97 11.58 -2.32
N VAL A 213 2.94 11.13 -1.63
CA VAL A 213 1.55 11.23 -2.10
C VAL A 213 0.59 11.34 -0.92
N ASP A 214 -0.49 12.09 -1.08
CA ASP A 214 -1.56 12.17 -0.07
C ASP A 214 -2.36 10.86 -0.05
N VAL A 215 -2.67 10.38 1.16
CA VAL A 215 -3.47 9.15 1.37
C VAL A 215 -4.86 9.24 0.74
N ARG A 216 -5.41 10.45 0.58
CA ARG A 216 -6.71 10.68 -0.06
C ARG A 216 -6.62 10.47 -1.56
N ASP A 217 -5.55 10.95 -2.21
CA ASP A 217 -5.30 10.72 -3.63
C ASP A 217 -5.04 9.25 -3.92
N VAL A 218 -4.31 8.56 -3.02
CA VAL A 218 -4.13 7.11 -3.13
C VAL A 218 -5.46 6.37 -3.01
N ALA A 219 -6.34 6.79 -2.09
CA ALA A 219 -7.67 6.19 -1.94
C ALA A 219 -8.53 6.43 -3.20
N ASP A 220 -8.51 7.64 -3.76
CA ASP A 220 -9.24 7.99 -4.97
C ASP A 220 -8.70 7.23 -6.19
N ALA A 221 -7.38 7.05 -6.30
CA ALA A 221 -6.76 6.23 -7.34
C ALA A 221 -7.19 4.75 -7.27
N HIS A 222 -7.29 4.16 -6.08
CA HIS A 222 -7.78 2.79 -5.92
C HIS A 222 -9.24 2.65 -6.34
N VAL A 223 -10.08 3.60 -5.96
CA VAL A 223 -11.50 3.60 -6.36
C VAL A 223 -11.64 3.80 -7.86
N ALA A 224 -10.87 4.71 -8.45
CA ALA A 224 -10.85 4.91 -9.90
C ALA A 224 -10.36 3.63 -10.63
N ALA A 225 -9.30 2.99 -10.17
CA ALA A 225 -8.80 1.73 -10.72
C ALA A 225 -9.84 0.60 -10.61
N ALA A 226 -10.62 0.58 -9.53
CA ALA A 226 -11.66 -0.41 -9.30
C ALA A 226 -12.89 -0.22 -10.22
N LEU A 227 -13.34 1.02 -10.40
CA LEU A 227 -14.62 1.32 -11.04
C LEU A 227 -14.52 1.75 -12.51
N ASN A 228 -13.34 2.21 -12.96
CA ASN A 228 -13.16 2.59 -14.36
C ASN A 228 -12.90 1.35 -15.23
N PRO A 229 -13.80 0.98 -16.15
CA PRO A 229 -13.62 -0.21 -16.99
C PRO A 229 -12.42 -0.11 -17.95
N GLN A 230 -11.89 1.09 -18.19
CA GLN A 230 -10.70 1.31 -19.04
C GLN A 230 -9.39 1.21 -18.24
N ALA A 231 -9.45 1.16 -16.92
CA ALA A 231 -8.23 1.02 -16.12
C ALA A 231 -7.59 -0.34 -16.36
N ASN A 232 -6.31 -0.36 -16.67
CA ASN A 232 -5.51 -1.56 -16.87
C ASN A 232 -4.03 -1.28 -16.57
N GLY A 233 -3.26 -2.32 -16.28
CA GLY A 233 -1.83 -2.20 -16.07
C GLY A 233 -1.47 -1.63 -14.71
N ARG A 234 -0.39 -0.86 -14.68
CA ARG A 234 0.22 -0.29 -13.46
C ARG A 234 0.00 1.23 -13.45
N TYR A 235 -0.12 1.80 -12.26
CA TYR A 235 -0.26 3.25 -12.08
C TYR A 235 0.60 3.73 -10.92
N ILE A 236 1.61 4.53 -11.21
CA ILE A 236 2.41 5.22 -10.19
C ILE A 236 1.60 6.40 -9.65
N ILE A 237 1.41 6.42 -8.34
CA ILE A 237 0.70 7.52 -7.67
C ILE A 237 1.71 8.30 -6.83
N CYS A 238 2.09 9.47 -7.35
CA CYS A 238 3.07 10.36 -6.75
C CYS A 238 2.63 11.81 -6.91
N GLY A 239 2.53 12.55 -5.82
CA GLY A 239 2.15 13.96 -5.82
C GLY A 239 3.34 14.92 -5.94
N GLY A 240 4.55 14.42 -5.71
CA GLY A 240 5.78 15.21 -5.78
C GLY A 240 6.93 14.51 -5.06
N SER A 241 8.08 15.18 -5.00
CA SER A 241 9.26 14.68 -4.27
C SER A 241 9.71 15.66 -3.21
N LEU A 242 10.03 15.17 -2.01
CA LEU A 242 10.62 15.93 -0.93
C LEU A 242 11.83 15.22 -0.33
N SER A 243 12.84 15.98 0.04
CA SER A 243 13.91 15.48 0.89
C SER A 243 13.42 15.33 2.34
N LEU A 244 14.06 14.47 3.11
CA LEU A 244 13.79 14.38 4.56
C LEU A 244 13.98 15.72 5.27
N LEU A 245 14.94 16.53 4.82
CA LEU A 245 15.15 17.87 5.38
C LEU A 245 13.97 18.81 5.10
N GLU A 246 13.43 18.78 3.89
CA GLU A 246 12.25 19.60 3.53
C GLU A 246 11.01 19.15 4.30
N MET A 247 10.82 17.84 4.50
CA MET A 247 9.76 17.30 5.37
C MET A 247 9.90 17.82 6.80
N GLY A 248 11.10 17.76 7.38
CA GLY A 248 11.38 18.28 8.71
C GLY A 248 11.11 19.78 8.82
N LYS A 249 11.54 20.58 7.84
CA LYS A 249 11.27 22.03 7.77
C LYS A 249 9.78 22.34 7.70
N ALA A 250 9.03 21.62 6.86
CA ALA A 250 7.58 21.79 6.74
C ALA A 250 6.86 21.50 8.06
N LEU A 251 7.24 20.43 8.77
CA LEU A 251 6.70 20.09 10.09
C LEU A 251 7.08 21.12 11.14
N THR A 252 8.32 21.62 11.13
CA THR A 252 8.78 22.70 12.03
C THR A 252 7.96 23.96 11.81
N GLN A 253 7.76 24.35 10.56
CA GLN A 253 6.98 25.54 10.22
C GLN A 253 5.51 25.40 10.65
N ARG A 254 4.93 24.24 10.50
CA ARG A 254 3.50 24.00 10.79
C ARG A 254 3.21 23.77 12.28
N PHE A 255 4.09 23.06 12.99
CA PHE A 255 3.85 22.59 14.36
C PHE A 255 4.81 23.22 15.37
N GLY A 256 5.76 24.07 14.94
CA GLY A 256 6.69 24.77 15.82
C GLY A 256 7.74 23.85 16.45
N TYR A 257 8.09 22.72 15.83
CA TYR A 257 9.17 21.87 16.30
C TYR A 257 10.49 22.63 16.26
N LYS A 258 11.25 22.57 17.35
CA LYS A 258 12.45 23.40 17.56
C LYS A 258 13.76 22.77 17.06
N TYR A 259 13.69 21.63 16.43
CA TYR A 259 14.89 20.90 16.04
C TYR A 259 15.43 21.41 14.69
N PRO A 260 16.71 21.79 14.61
CA PRO A 260 17.37 21.96 13.33
C PRO A 260 17.56 20.56 12.73
N PHE A 261 17.12 20.37 11.50
CA PHE A 261 17.31 19.12 10.74
C PHE A 261 18.31 19.38 9.61
N PRO A 262 19.65 19.49 9.88
CA PRO A 262 20.63 19.65 8.83
C PRO A 262 20.78 18.34 8.05
N HIS A 263 21.36 18.42 6.87
CA HIS A 263 21.90 17.23 6.22
C HIS A 263 23.16 16.79 6.96
N PHE A 264 23.40 15.48 7.04
CA PHE A 264 24.69 14.92 7.43
C PHE A 264 25.71 15.09 6.30
#